data_50035586ca8d080452f87f13f5efcdf0
#
_entry.id   50035586ca8d080452f87f13f5efcdf0
#
_cell.length_a   1.000
_cell.length_b   1.000
_cell.length_c   1.000
_cell.angle_alpha   90.00
_cell.angle_beta   90.00
_cell.angle_gamma   90.00
#
_symmetry.space_group_name_H-M   'P 1'
#
loop_
_entity.id
_entity.type
_entity.pdbx_description
1 polymer ?
#
loop_
_entity_poly.entity_id
_entity_poly.type
_entity_poly.pdbx_seq_one_letter_code
_entity_poly.pdbx_strand_id
1 'polypeptide(L)'
;MFLIAGPCAIESRDIVMHTAETLKQICERLGITLYFKSSYDKANRTSMSERGVGMEKGLEILQEVKSTFGFPILTDVHESWQCAPVAEVADVLQIPAFLSRQTDLLVAAAKTGKVVNVKKGQFMAPWDMRGAIAKIEANQPNKTTQSYTTLHNPTPHIWLTERGSSFGYGNLIVDMTSLVKMREYGYPVVFDATHSVQQPSSQAGVTGGNREMVPHLIRAAVAVGIDGLFLEVHPQPEKAISDAANQVRLNDVETILKQTLAIDQLIKNA
;
A
#
# COMPACT_ATOMS: atom_id res chain seq x y z
N MET A 1 3.84 -14.64 -0.82
CA MET A 1 3.19 -13.32 -0.66
C MET A 1 4.13 -12.39 0.09
N PHE A 2 4.20 -11.09 -0.27
CA PHE A 2 4.93 -10.06 0.49
C PHE A 2 3.98 -9.18 1.31
N LEU A 3 4.51 -8.46 2.28
CA LEU A 3 3.77 -7.53 3.14
C LEU A 3 4.22 -6.10 2.89
N ILE A 4 3.28 -5.18 2.77
CA ILE A 4 3.49 -3.74 2.86
C ILE A 4 2.86 -3.30 4.17
N ALA A 5 3.65 -2.83 5.14
CA ALA A 5 3.10 -2.41 6.43
C ALA A 5 3.89 -1.27 7.09
N GLY A 6 3.19 -0.52 7.93
CA GLY A 6 3.72 0.58 8.74
C GLY A 6 2.61 1.53 9.17
N PRO A 7 2.93 2.61 9.89
CA PRO A 7 1.94 3.61 10.29
C PRO A 7 1.34 4.33 9.08
N CYS A 8 0.07 4.69 9.18
CA CYS A 8 -0.63 5.46 8.14
C CYS A 8 0.16 6.70 7.73
N ALA A 9 0.60 7.50 8.71
CA ALA A 9 1.43 8.69 8.54
C ALA A 9 2.62 8.65 9.51
N ILE A 10 3.67 9.37 9.16
CA ILE A 10 4.78 9.65 10.08
C ILE A 10 4.31 10.69 11.07
N GLU A 11 3.96 10.27 12.29
CA GLU A 11 3.54 11.13 13.39
C GLU A 11 4.74 11.59 14.22
N SER A 12 5.62 10.64 14.52
CA SER A 12 6.90 10.87 15.19
C SER A 12 7.90 9.79 14.78
N ARG A 13 9.20 10.12 14.94
CA ARG A 13 10.28 9.16 14.72
C ARG A 13 10.10 7.91 15.60
N ASP A 14 9.75 8.09 16.88
CA ASP A 14 9.67 7.00 17.85
C ASP A 14 8.58 5.98 17.49
N ILE A 15 7.39 6.45 17.06
CA ILE A 15 6.31 5.57 16.61
C ILE A 15 6.75 4.77 15.37
N VAL A 16 7.41 5.43 14.42
CA VAL A 16 7.89 4.79 13.20
C VAL A 16 8.94 3.72 13.50
N MET A 17 9.96 4.06 14.29
CA MET A 17 11.06 3.14 14.65
C MET A 17 10.56 1.94 15.48
N HIS A 18 9.70 2.18 16.47
CA HIS A 18 9.09 1.09 17.27
C HIS A 18 8.23 0.16 16.39
N THR A 19 7.45 0.72 15.48
CA THR A 19 6.65 -0.08 14.55
C THR A 19 7.52 -0.89 13.61
N ALA A 20 8.58 -0.28 13.07
CA ALA A 20 9.52 -0.95 12.16
C ALA A 20 10.24 -2.12 12.86
N GLU A 21 10.73 -1.92 14.07
CA GLU A 21 11.39 -2.97 14.87
C GLU A 21 10.45 -4.14 15.15
N THR A 22 9.21 -3.86 15.58
CA THR A 22 8.22 -4.90 15.87
C THR A 22 7.86 -5.69 14.60
N LEU A 23 7.62 -5.00 13.48
CA LEU A 23 7.34 -5.64 12.20
C LEU A 23 8.51 -6.47 11.71
N LYS A 24 9.76 -6.04 11.92
CA LYS A 24 10.95 -6.82 11.61
C LYS A 24 10.92 -8.17 12.30
N GLN A 25 10.74 -8.16 13.61
CA GLN A 25 10.72 -9.39 14.42
C GLN A 25 9.61 -10.35 13.97
N ILE A 26 8.42 -9.81 13.66
CA ILE A 26 7.29 -10.62 13.17
C ILE A 26 7.62 -11.23 11.81
N CYS A 27 8.09 -10.42 10.86
CA CYS A 27 8.34 -10.87 9.50
C CYS A 27 9.50 -11.86 9.42
N GLU A 28 10.57 -11.69 10.22
CA GLU A 28 11.67 -12.64 10.32
C GLU A 28 11.19 -14.00 10.85
N ARG A 29 10.37 -14.01 11.92
CA ARG A 29 9.79 -15.26 12.44
C ARG A 29 8.89 -15.98 11.45
N LEU A 30 8.18 -15.24 10.61
CA LEU A 30 7.20 -15.78 9.66
C LEU A 30 7.77 -16.01 8.25
N GLY A 31 9.00 -15.60 7.98
CA GLY A 31 9.62 -15.70 6.66
C GLY A 31 8.95 -14.82 5.59
N ILE A 32 8.42 -13.65 5.96
CA ILE A 32 7.72 -12.73 5.05
C ILE A 32 8.64 -11.59 4.66
N THR A 33 8.70 -11.28 3.36
CA THR A 33 9.36 -10.06 2.88
C THR A 33 8.50 -8.84 3.21
N LEU A 34 9.08 -7.87 3.94
CA LEU A 34 8.43 -6.62 4.32
C LEU A 34 8.91 -5.46 3.44
N TYR A 35 7.97 -4.67 2.93
CA TYR A 35 8.17 -3.31 2.45
C TYR A 35 7.61 -2.37 3.51
N PHE A 36 8.48 -1.61 4.16
CA PHE A 36 8.01 -0.69 5.21
C PHE A 36 7.37 0.53 4.58
N LYS A 37 6.14 0.84 5.01
CA LYS A 37 5.35 1.96 4.46
C LYS A 37 4.98 2.96 5.53
N SER A 38 5.22 4.24 5.25
CA SER A 38 4.55 5.34 5.93
C SER A 38 4.46 6.56 5.02
N SER A 39 3.40 7.38 5.18
CA SER A 39 3.25 8.62 4.42
C SER A 39 3.91 9.78 5.16
N TYR A 40 4.68 10.59 4.48
CA TYR A 40 5.24 11.83 5.03
C TYR A 40 4.23 12.98 5.05
N ASP A 41 3.20 12.89 4.20
CA ASP A 41 2.12 13.87 4.08
C ASP A 41 0.81 13.18 3.70
N LYS A 42 -0.27 13.55 4.34
CA LYS A 42 -1.65 13.15 4.01
C LYS A 42 -2.33 14.25 3.17
N ALA A 43 -1.83 14.45 1.94
CA ALA A 43 -2.26 15.51 1.04
C ALA A 43 -3.75 15.46 0.64
N ASN A 44 -4.37 14.26 0.68
CA ASN A 44 -5.76 14.03 0.26
C ASN A 44 -6.75 13.96 1.42
N ARG A 45 -6.39 14.55 2.56
CA ARG A 45 -7.23 14.58 3.76
C ARG A 45 -8.37 15.59 3.65
N THR A 46 -9.51 15.27 4.26
CA THR A 46 -10.62 16.24 4.39
C THR A 46 -10.24 17.37 5.35
N SER A 47 -9.54 17.08 6.45
CA SER A 47 -9.03 18.08 7.39
C SER A 47 -7.72 18.71 6.91
N MET A 48 -7.54 19.99 7.16
CA MET A 48 -6.27 20.70 6.88
C MET A 48 -5.21 20.51 7.97
N SER A 49 -5.58 19.98 9.14
CA SER A 49 -4.68 19.77 10.28
C SER A 49 -4.01 18.40 10.22
N GLU A 50 -2.86 18.27 10.89
CA GLU A 50 -2.19 17.00 11.18
C GLU A 50 -1.90 16.14 9.94
N ARG A 51 -1.28 16.75 8.93
CA ARG A 51 -0.97 16.08 7.67
C ARG A 51 0.23 15.13 7.76
N GLY A 52 1.02 15.20 8.81
CA GLY A 52 2.29 14.51 8.97
C GLY A 52 3.45 15.49 9.11
N VAL A 53 4.67 14.98 9.04
CA VAL A 53 5.91 15.77 9.29
C VAL A 53 6.45 16.52 8.06
N GLY A 54 5.82 16.31 6.90
CA GLY A 54 6.29 16.87 5.63
C GLY A 54 7.39 16.02 4.96
N MET A 55 7.67 16.34 3.69
CA MET A 55 8.50 15.48 2.84
C MET A 55 9.94 15.38 3.36
N GLU A 56 10.62 16.50 3.61
CA GLU A 56 12.03 16.52 4.00
C GLU A 56 12.26 15.68 5.27
N LYS A 57 11.56 16.02 6.35
CA LYS A 57 11.66 15.31 7.62
C LYS A 57 11.19 13.86 7.52
N GLY A 58 10.16 13.61 6.74
CA GLY A 58 9.64 12.25 6.52
C GLY A 58 10.63 11.35 5.80
N LEU A 59 11.32 11.87 4.77
CA LEU A 59 12.36 11.12 4.06
C LEU A 59 13.58 10.83 4.94
N GLU A 60 13.98 11.76 5.81
CA GLU A 60 15.04 11.49 6.79
C GLU A 60 14.68 10.30 7.69
N ILE A 61 13.45 10.27 8.24
CA ILE A 61 12.99 9.19 9.12
C ILE A 61 12.89 7.86 8.33
N LEU A 62 12.39 7.87 7.12
CA LEU A 62 12.30 6.68 6.28
C LEU A 62 13.69 6.15 5.89
N GLN A 63 14.66 7.04 5.61
CA GLN A 63 16.05 6.67 5.38
C GLN A 63 16.66 6.03 6.63
N GLU A 64 16.34 6.52 7.82
CA GLU A 64 16.79 5.92 9.07
C GLU A 64 16.21 4.51 9.27
N VAL A 65 14.92 4.29 8.99
CA VAL A 65 14.32 2.94 8.98
C VAL A 65 15.07 2.02 8.04
N LYS A 66 15.32 2.49 6.80
CA LYS A 66 16.03 1.72 5.78
C LYS A 66 17.43 1.31 6.24
N SER A 67 18.20 2.25 6.77
CA SER A 67 19.58 1.98 7.22
C SER A 67 19.65 1.13 8.48
N THR A 68 18.69 1.27 9.39
CA THR A 68 18.67 0.55 10.67
C THR A 68 18.17 -0.89 10.54
N PHE A 69 17.11 -1.08 9.75
CA PHE A 69 16.43 -2.38 9.68
C PHE A 69 16.64 -3.13 8.37
N GLY A 70 17.16 -2.47 7.33
CA GLY A 70 17.40 -3.07 6.02
C GLY A 70 16.15 -3.27 5.15
N PHE A 71 15.04 -2.61 5.47
CA PHE A 71 13.81 -2.74 4.69
C PHE A 71 13.83 -1.92 3.41
N PRO A 72 13.27 -2.44 2.31
CA PRO A 72 12.82 -1.58 1.22
C PRO A 72 11.69 -0.66 1.71
N ILE A 73 11.74 0.59 1.26
CA ILE A 73 10.81 1.66 1.67
C ILE A 73 9.76 1.89 0.60
N LEU A 74 8.52 2.03 1.03
CA LEU A 74 7.39 2.48 0.22
C LEU A 74 6.79 3.75 0.84
N THR A 75 6.61 4.78 0.04
CA THR A 75 5.85 5.98 0.44
C THR A 75 5.07 6.54 -0.74
N ASP A 76 4.02 7.30 -0.45
CA ASP A 76 3.16 7.90 -1.47
C ASP A 76 3.69 9.26 -1.93
N VAL A 77 3.45 9.57 -3.22
CA VAL A 77 3.73 10.84 -3.87
C VAL A 77 2.44 11.46 -4.39
N HIS A 78 2.32 12.79 -4.31
CA HIS A 78 1.09 13.51 -4.65
C HIS A 78 1.28 14.49 -5.81
N GLU A 79 2.51 14.97 -6.01
CA GLU A 79 2.90 15.92 -7.03
C GLU A 79 4.09 15.36 -7.85
N SER A 80 4.12 15.68 -9.14
CA SER A 80 5.15 15.14 -10.05
C SER A 80 6.58 15.49 -9.62
N TRP A 81 6.79 16.68 -9.04
CA TRP A 81 8.11 17.12 -8.58
C TRP A 81 8.63 16.35 -7.36
N GLN A 82 7.74 15.70 -6.60
CA GLN A 82 8.13 14.88 -5.45
C GLN A 82 8.78 13.55 -5.86
N CYS A 83 8.46 13.03 -7.06
CA CYS A 83 8.89 11.70 -7.46
C CYS A 83 10.41 11.53 -7.43
N ALA A 84 11.17 12.47 -7.96
CA ALA A 84 12.62 12.38 -8.00
C ALA A 84 13.27 12.39 -6.59
N PRO A 85 13.02 13.37 -5.71
CA PRO A 85 13.62 13.35 -4.37
C PRO A 85 13.12 12.18 -3.51
N VAL A 86 11.87 11.74 -3.64
CA VAL A 86 11.37 10.57 -2.94
C VAL A 86 12.08 9.28 -3.39
N ALA A 87 12.39 9.15 -4.68
CA ALA A 87 13.08 7.98 -5.23
C ALA A 87 14.53 7.81 -4.73
N GLU A 88 15.14 8.83 -4.17
CA GLU A 88 16.47 8.70 -3.52
C GLU A 88 16.40 7.80 -2.27
N VAL A 89 15.27 7.80 -1.57
CA VAL A 89 15.04 7.02 -0.36
C VAL A 89 14.17 5.81 -0.62
N ALA A 90 13.01 6.01 -1.27
CA ALA A 90 12.02 4.97 -1.49
C ALA A 90 12.39 4.02 -2.63
N ASP A 91 12.11 2.74 -2.43
CA ASP A 91 12.26 1.69 -3.44
C ASP A 91 10.97 1.50 -4.23
N VAL A 92 9.84 1.89 -3.64
CA VAL A 92 8.51 1.84 -4.24
C VAL A 92 7.81 3.19 -4.05
N LEU A 93 7.41 3.84 -5.15
CA LEU A 93 6.58 5.03 -5.14
C LEU A 93 5.11 4.64 -5.25
N GLN A 94 4.29 5.06 -4.29
CA GLN A 94 2.86 4.79 -4.33
C GLN A 94 2.08 5.96 -4.92
N ILE A 95 1.21 5.65 -5.89
CA ILE A 95 0.23 6.59 -6.42
C ILE A 95 -1.08 6.41 -5.65
N PRO A 96 -1.56 7.43 -4.92
CA PRO A 96 -2.84 7.38 -4.20
C PRO A 96 -4.02 7.10 -5.13
N ALA A 97 -5.08 6.50 -4.59
CA ALA A 97 -6.26 6.10 -5.35
C ALA A 97 -6.92 7.27 -6.09
N PHE A 98 -7.02 8.44 -5.48
CA PHE A 98 -7.59 9.63 -6.15
C PHE A 98 -6.75 10.12 -7.33
N LEU A 99 -5.45 9.84 -7.34
CA LEU A 99 -4.49 10.31 -8.34
C LEU A 99 -4.12 9.23 -9.37
N SER A 100 -4.77 8.07 -9.32
CA SER A 100 -4.44 6.90 -10.15
C SER A 100 -4.56 7.14 -11.66
N ARG A 101 -5.25 8.20 -12.11
CA ARG A 101 -5.37 8.58 -13.52
C ARG A 101 -4.50 9.77 -13.93
N GLN A 102 -3.79 10.44 -12.99
CA GLN A 102 -3.00 11.63 -13.25
C GLN A 102 -1.77 11.31 -14.11
N THR A 103 -1.81 11.72 -15.37
CA THR A 103 -0.79 11.36 -16.36
C THR A 103 0.60 11.82 -15.96
N ASP A 104 0.74 13.10 -15.59
CA ASP A 104 2.05 13.67 -15.28
C ASP A 104 2.69 13.05 -14.03
N LEU A 105 1.87 12.70 -13.02
CA LEU A 105 2.33 12.02 -11.82
C LEU A 105 2.80 10.59 -12.12
N LEU A 106 2.01 9.82 -12.89
CA LEU A 106 2.38 8.46 -13.31
C LEU A 106 3.66 8.44 -14.15
N VAL A 107 3.79 9.39 -15.07
CA VAL A 107 4.98 9.54 -15.91
C VAL A 107 6.21 9.93 -15.07
N ALA A 108 6.05 10.89 -14.14
CA ALA A 108 7.14 11.30 -13.26
C ALA A 108 7.61 10.14 -12.36
N ALA A 109 6.69 9.38 -11.77
CA ALA A 109 7.01 8.21 -10.97
C ALA A 109 7.72 7.13 -11.81
N ALA A 110 7.22 6.83 -13.02
CA ALA A 110 7.83 5.86 -13.93
C ALA A 110 9.28 6.22 -14.29
N LYS A 111 9.55 7.50 -14.59
CA LYS A 111 10.88 8.00 -14.96
C LYS A 111 11.94 7.81 -13.87
N THR A 112 11.55 7.61 -12.61
CA THR A 112 12.49 7.32 -11.52
C THR A 112 13.15 5.95 -11.65
N GLY A 113 12.57 5.03 -12.43
CA GLY A 113 13.01 3.64 -12.53
C GLY A 113 12.70 2.77 -11.32
N LYS A 114 12.04 3.34 -10.30
CA LYS A 114 11.58 2.59 -9.12
C LYS A 114 10.29 1.84 -9.41
N VAL A 115 9.91 0.93 -8.52
CA VAL A 115 8.60 0.29 -8.57
C VAL A 115 7.51 1.34 -8.36
N VAL A 116 6.47 1.29 -9.18
CA VAL A 116 5.29 2.16 -9.03
C VAL A 116 4.10 1.32 -8.58
N ASN A 117 3.68 1.52 -7.34
CA ASN A 117 2.47 0.91 -6.79
C ASN A 117 1.27 1.82 -7.04
N VAL A 118 0.34 1.41 -7.90
CA VAL A 118 -0.85 2.19 -8.23
C VAL A 118 -2.06 1.67 -7.46
N LYS A 119 -2.58 2.48 -6.56
CA LYS A 119 -3.87 2.18 -5.90
C LYS A 119 -5.02 2.44 -6.88
N LYS A 120 -5.85 1.42 -7.11
CA LYS A 120 -7.05 1.57 -7.94
C LYS A 120 -7.98 2.62 -7.32
N GLY A 121 -8.38 3.62 -8.09
CA GLY A 121 -9.37 4.61 -7.65
C GLY A 121 -10.71 3.94 -7.30
N GLN A 122 -11.37 4.47 -6.25
CA GLN A 122 -12.67 3.96 -5.80
C GLN A 122 -13.76 4.06 -6.89
N PHE A 123 -13.54 4.96 -7.85
CA PHE A 123 -14.41 5.23 -8.99
C PHE A 123 -14.04 4.43 -10.25
N MET A 124 -12.97 3.62 -10.21
CA MET A 124 -12.44 2.90 -11.36
C MET A 124 -12.90 1.45 -11.37
N ALA A 125 -13.19 0.96 -12.57
CA ALA A 125 -13.28 -0.47 -12.82
C ALA A 125 -11.86 -1.10 -12.87
N PRO A 126 -11.71 -2.40 -12.57
CA PRO A 126 -10.39 -3.04 -12.61
C PRO A 126 -9.72 -2.98 -14.01
N TRP A 127 -10.50 -2.99 -15.09
CA TRP A 127 -9.97 -2.86 -16.45
C TRP A 127 -9.46 -1.47 -16.80
N ASP A 128 -9.85 -0.43 -16.09
CA ASP A 128 -9.34 0.93 -16.28
C ASP A 128 -7.87 1.08 -15.82
N MET A 129 -7.39 0.14 -14.99
CA MET A 129 -5.99 0.11 -14.57
C MET A 129 -5.01 -0.05 -15.72
N ARG A 130 -5.46 -0.61 -16.85
CA ARG A 130 -4.67 -0.68 -18.09
C ARG A 130 -4.17 0.69 -18.56
N GLY A 131 -4.96 1.75 -18.34
CA GLY A 131 -4.54 3.11 -18.69
C GLY A 131 -3.36 3.62 -17.85
N ALA A 132 -3.32 3.28 -16.56
CA ALA A 132 -2.18 3.60 -15.69
C ALA A 132 -0.94 2.78 -16.06
N ILE A 133 -1.12 1.48 -16.28
CA ILE A 133 -0.06 0.57 -16.73
C ILE A 133 0.61 1.09 -18.00
N ALA A 134 -0.17 1.40 -19.04
CA ALA A 134 0.37 1.87 -20.33
C ALA A 134 1.21 3.17 -20.18
N LYS A 135 0.79 4.09 -19.31
CA LYS A 135 1.56 5.32 -19.04
C LYS A 135 2.89 5.04 -18.36
N ILE A 136 2.92 4.10 -17.42
CA ILE A 136 4.13 3.73 -16.70
C ILE A 136 5.08 2.98 -17.63
N GLU A 137 4.62 1.94 -18.34
CA GLU A 137 5.42 1.14 -19.29
C GLU A 137 6.07 1.99 -20.37
N ALA A 138 5.32 2.98 -20.89
CA ALA A 138 5.84 3.87 -21.95
C ALA A 138 6.99 4.77 -21.48
N ASN A 139 7.14 5.00 -20.16
CA ASN A 139 8.04 6.00 -19.59
C ASN A 139 9.12 5.42 -18.64
N GLN A 140 9.12 4.12 -18.38
CA GLN A 140 10.20 3.51 -17.59
C GLN A 140 11.51 3.44 -18.38
N PRO A 141 12.66 3.77 -17.73
CA PRO A 141 13.96 3.83 -18.42
C PRO A 141 14.46 2.45 -18.88
N ASN A 142 14.09 1.38 -18.19
CA ASN A 142 14.50 0.00 -18.50
C ASN A 142 13.29 -0.81 -18.96
N LYS A 143 13.01 -0.80 -20.26
CA LYS A 143 11.99 -1.65 -20.88
C LYS A 143 12.48 -3.10 -20.94
N THR A 144 12.38 -3.85 -19.87
CA THR A 144 12.44 -5.31 -19.97
C THR A 144 11.05 -5.81 -20.39
N THR A 145 10.93 -6.18 -21.68
CA THR A 145 9.75 -6.81 -22.29
C THR A 145 9.57 -8.26 -21.81
N GLN A 146 9.79 -8.54 -20.54
CA GLN A 146 9.61 -9.88 -20.00
C GLN A 146 8.24 -10.03 -19.37
N SER A 147 7.47 -10.97 -19.89
CA SER A 147 6.25 -11.48 -19.26
C SER A 147 6.57 -12.00 -17.86
N TYR A 148 6.02 -11.40 -16.83
CA TYR A 148 6.22 -11.79 -15.43
C TYR A 148 5.33 -12.99 -15.10
N THR A 149 5.80 -14.18 -15.39
CA THR A 149 5.03 -15.42 -15.15
C THR A 149 5.44 -16.19 -13.91
N THR A 150 6.49 -15.77 -13.18
CA THR A 150 6.94 -16.45 -11.95
C THR A 150 7.60 -15.50 -10.95
N LEU A 151 7.40 -15.80 -9.67
CA LEU A 151 7.95 -15.13 -8.48
C LEU A 151 9.50 -15.07 -8.36
N HIS A 152 10.25 -15.49 -9.38
CA HIS A 152 11.71 -15.66 -9.33
C HIS A 152 12.50 -14.74 -10.27
N ASN A 153 11.85 -13.72 -10.85
CA ASN A 153 12.50 -12.79 -11.79
C ASN A 153 12.46 -11.33 -11.29
N PRO A 154 13.31 -10.44 -11.81
CA PRO A 154 13.54 -9.12 -11.24
C PRO A 154 12.23 -8.39 -10.95
N THR A 155 12.16 -7.78 -9.80
CA THR A 155 10.97 -7.13 -9.21
C THR A 155 10.16 -6.40 -10.29
N PRO A 156 8.90 -6.77 -10.54
CA PRO A 156 8.06 -6.09 -11.52
C PRO A 156 7.97 -4.61 -11.17
N HIS A 157 8.18 -3.74 -12.16
CA HIS A 157 8.20 -2.29 -11.93
C HIS A 157 6.82 -1.67 -11.67
N ILE A 158 5.74 -2.45 -11.74
CA ILE A 158 4.36 -1.99 -11.48
C ILE A 158 3.71 -2.95 -10.51
N TRP A 159 3.02 -2.42 -9.52
CA TRP A 159 2.09 -3.16 -8.66
C TRP A 159 0.70 -2.54 -8.76
N LEU A 160 -0.33 -3.37 -8.72
CA LEU A 160 -1.73 -2.94 -8.80
C LEU A 160 -2.40 -3.21 -7.46
N THR A 161 -2.92 -2.19 -6.81
CA THR A 161 -3.51 -2.32 -5.48
C THR A 161 -5.03 -2.13 -5.52
N GLU A 162 -5.78 -3.17 -5.13
CA GLU A 162 -7.21 -3.10 -4.83
C GLU A 162 -7.42 -2.51 -3.43
N ARG A 163 -8.38 -1.59 -3.27
CA ARG A 163 -8.68 -0.92 -2.01
C ARG A 163 -10.19 -0.60 -1.82
N GLY A 164 -11.04 -1.24 -2.57
CA GLY A 164 -12.47 -1.01 -2.58
C GLY A 164 -12.94 0.01 -3.61
N SER A 165 -14.18 -0.12 -3.99
CA SER A 165 -14.90 0.78 -4.89
C SER A 165 -16.05 1.46 -4.16
N SER A 166 -16.37 2.71 -4.53
CA SER A 166 -17.48 3.44 -3.95
C SER A 166 -18.81 2.75 -4.23
N PHE A 167 -19.63 2.61 -3.21
CA PHE A 167 -20.98 2.10 -3.29
C PHE A 167 -21.93 3.09 -2.60
N GLY A 168 -22.63 3.90 -3.37
CA GLY A 168 -23.36 5.03 -2.84
C GLY A 168 -22.43 6.14 -2.31
N TYR A 169 -22.86 6.86 -1.27
CA TYR A 169 -22.15 8.06 -0.79
C TYR A 169 -21.14 7.84 0.34
N GLY A 170 -21.15 6.73 1.02
CA GLY A 170 -20.33 6.60 2.23
C GLY A 170 -19.75 5.21 2.47
N ASN A 171 -19.98 4.26 1.58
CA ASN A 171 -19.52 2.89 1.74
C ASN A 171 -18.54 2.49 0.63
N LEU A 172 -17.65 1.58 0.97
CA LEU A 172 -16.81 0.89 0.01
C LEU A 172 -17.17 -0.58 -0.02
N ILE A 173 -17.10 -1.16 -1.21
CA ILE A 173 -17.24 -2.60 -1.42
C ILE A 173 -16.00 -3.10 -2.17
N VAL A 174 -15.49 -4.25 -1.75
CA VAL A 174 -14.43 -4.94 -2.48
C VAL A 174 -15.06 -5.96 -3.42
N ASP A 175 -14.87 -5.73 -4.70
CA ASP A 175 -15.12 -6.75 -5.72
C ASP A 175 -13.93 -7.71 -5.75
N MET A 176 -14.08 -8.89 -5.15
CA MET A 176 -13.02 -9.91 -5.13
C MET A 176 -12.63 -10.39 -6.53
N THR A 177 -13.53 -10.28 -7.53
CA THR A 177 -13.21 -10.59 -8.93
C THR A 177 -12.25 -9.59 -9.55
N SER A 178 -12.15 -8.37 -9.00
CA SER A 178 -11.21 -7.34 -9.46
C SER A 178 -9.75 -7.77 -9.30
N LEU A 179 -9.44 -8.58 -8.27
CA LEU A 179 -8.11 -9.13 -8.03
C LEU A 179 -7.68 -10.05 -9.19
N VAL A 180 -8.60 -10.91 -9.64
CA VAL A 180 -8.36 -11.81 -10.77
C VAL A 180 -8.16 -11.01 -12.06
N LYS A 181 -9.08 -10.06 -12.34
CA LYS A 181 -9.03 -9.23 -13.56
C LYS A 181 -7.77 -8.39 -13.64
N MET A 182 -7.30 -7.81 -12.53
CA MET A 182 -6.04 -7.05 -12.53
C MET A 182 -4.82 -7.94 -12.72
N ARG A 183 -4.87 -9.19 -12.25
CA ARG A 183 -3.77 -10.16 -12.46
C ARG A 183 -3.58 -10.54 -13.93
N GLU A 184 -4.62 -10.47 -14.76
CA GLU A 184 -4.54 -10.74 -16.21
C GLU A 184 -3.55 -9.80 -16.93
N TYR A 185 -3.21 -8.65 -16.32
CA TYR A 185 -2.19 -7.74 -16.86
C TYR A 185 -0.74 -8.21 -16.61
N GLY A 186 -0.54 -9.30 -15.88
CA GLY A 186 0.80 -9.86 -15.63
C GLY A 186 1.61 -9.13 -14.57
N TYR A 187 1.01 -8.26 -13.78
CA TYR A 187 1.65 -7.52 -12.68
C TYR A 187 1.19 -8.04 -11.32
N PRO A 188 2.03 -7.92 -10.27
CA PRO A 188 1.62 -8.25 -8.91
C PRO A 188 0.38 -7.48 -8.47
N VAL A 189 -0.55 -8.21 -7.87
CA VAL A 189 -1.78 -7.65 -7.30
C VAL A 189 -1.66 -7.60 -5.78
N VAL A 190 -1.81 -6.40 -5.25
CA VAL A 190 -1.79 -6.11 -3.81
C VAL A 190 -3.22 -5.87 -3.34
N PHE A 191 -3.55 -6.43 -2.19
CA PHE A 191 -4.81 -6.13 -1.52
C PHE A 191 -4.56 -5.19 -0.33
N ASP A 192 -5.15 -4.00 -0.37
CA ASP A 192 -5.16 -3.04 0.74
C ASP A 192 -6.35 -3.30 1.64
N ALA A 193 -6.13 -4.06 2.70
CA ALA A 193 -7.18 -4.45 3.61
C ALA A 193 -7.63 -3.31 4.53
N THR A 194 -6.73 -2.39 4.87
CA THR A 194 -7.02 -1.27 5.77
C THR A 194 -7.96 -0.24 5.15
N HIS A 195 -7.66 0.17 3.92
CA HIS A 195 -8.49 1.17 3.25
C HIS A 195 -9.77 0.57 2.64
N SER A 196 -9.86 -0.73 2.47
CA SER A 196 -11.07 -1.41 2.00
C SER A 196 -12.24 -1.37 2.99
N VAL A 197 -11.96 -1.10 4.27
CA VAL A 197 -12.98 -0.99 5.32
C VAL A 197 -13.28 0.46 5.72
N GLN A 198 -12.74 1.43 4.99
CA GLN A 198 -13.04 2.85 5.21
C GLN A 198 -14.53 3.13 4.95
N GLN A 199 -15.05 4.09 5.72
CA GLN A 199 -16.33 4.73 5.49
C GLN A 199 -16.08 6.22 5.25
N PRO A 200 -15.83 6.62 4.00
CA PRO A 200 -15.49 8.00 3.67
C PRO A 200 -16.56 8.98 4.16
N SER A 201 -16.14 10.05 4.82
CA SER A 201 -17.01 11.14 5.28
C SER A 201 -18.16 10.73 6.23
N SER A 202 -18.12 9.54 6.85
CA SER A 202 -19.21 9.03 7.68
C SER A 202 -19.36 9.73 9.04
N GLN A 203 -18.34 10.47 9.49
CA GLN A 203 -18.31 11.16 10.77
C GLN A 203 -17.95 12.64 10.61
N ALA A 204 -18.91 13.46 10.21
CA ALA A 204 -18.78 14.93 10.17
C ALA A 204 -17.43 15.42 9.57
N GLY A 205 -17.00 14.84 8.45
CA GLY A 205 -15.74 15.21 7.78
C GLY A 205 -14.52 14.38 8.20
N VAL A 206 -14.67 13.42 9.10
CA VAL A 206 -13.63 12.44 9.43
C VAL A 206 -13.98 11.09 8.78
N THR A 207 -12.98 10.43 8.24
CA THR A 207 -13.13 9.07 7.70
C THR A 207 -13.37 8.09 8.84
N GLY A 208 -14.52 7.46 8.85
CA GLY A 208 -14.81 6.31 9.69
C GLY A 208 -14.29 5.01 9.10
N GLY A 209 -14.59 3.90 9.76
CA GLY A 209 -14.23 2.57 9.26
C GLY A 209 -14.57 1.47 10.23
N ASN A 210 -14.32 0.24 9.79
CA ASN A 210 -14.58 -0.95 10.59
C ASN A 210 -13.35 -1.88 10.60
N ARG A 211 -12.41 -1.61 11.50
CA ARG A 211 -11.19 -2.42 11.69
C ARG A 211 -11.47 -3.90 11.85
N GLU A 212 -12.58 -4.25 12.51
CA GLU A 212 -12.93 -5.65 12.76
C GLU A 212 -13.17 -6.45 11.49
N MET A 213 -13.52 -5.79 10.39
CA MET A 213 -13.70 -6.44 9.09
C MET A 213 -12.38 -6.71 8.35
N VAL A 214 -11.28 -6.10 8.75
CA VAL A 214 -9.96 -6.25 8.10
C VAL A 214 -9.54 -7.73 7.99
N PRO A 215 -9.53 -8.54 9.07
CA PRO A 215 -9.14 -9.95 8.97
C PRO A 215 -10.07 -10.79 8.08
N HIS A 216 -11.35 -10.41 7.99
CA HIS A 216 -12.32 -11.10 7.14
C HIS A 216 -12.04 -10.87 5.66
N LEU A 217 -11.79 -9.62 5.27
CA LEU A 217 -11.45 -9.27 3.90
C LEU A 217 -10.07 -9.82 3.49
N ILE A 218 -9.11 -9.85 4.40
CA ILE A 218 -7.80 -10.47 4.13
C ILE A 218 -8.00 -11.94 3.74
N ARG A 219 -8.75 -12.72 4.54
CA ARG A 219 -8.98 -14.14 4.25
C ARG A 219 -9.62 -14.35 2.89
N ALA A 220 -10.61 -13.53 2.53
CA ALA A 220 -11.27 -13.58 1.23
C ALA A 220 -10.30 -13.26 0.08
N ALA A 221 -9.54 -12.17 0.18
CA ALA A 221 -8.59 -11.76 -0.85
C ALA A 221 -7.46 -12.76 -1.03
N VAL A 222 -6.91 -13.32 0.06
CA VAL A 222 -5.86 -14.34 0.00
C VAL A 222 -6.39 -15.64 -0.59
N ALA A 223 -7.62 -16.03 -0.30
CA ALA A 223 -8.26 -17.20 -0.91
C ALA A 223 -8.49 -17.05 -2.42
N VAL A 224 -8.74 -15.83 -2.90
CA VAL A 224 -8.76 -15.52 -4.35
C VAL A 224 -7.35 -15.59 -4.94
N GLY A 225 -6.34 -15.32 -4.13
CA GLY A 225 -4.93 -15.26 -4.50
C GLY A 225 -4.47 -13.82 -4.73
N ILE A 226 -3.51 -13.38 -3.93
CA ILE A 226 -2.83 -12.07 -4.04
C ILE A 226 -1.33 -12.25 -3.96
N ASP A 227 -0.57 -11.29 -4.46
CA ASP A 227 0.89 -11.29 -4.40
C ASP A 227 1.41 -10.49 -3.21
N GLY A 228 0.68 -9.45 -2.82
CA GLY A 228 1.01 -8.60 -1.69
C GLY A 228 -0.20 -8.27 -0.81
N LEU A 229 0.03 -8.13 0.49
CA LEU A 229 -0.93 -7.62 1.46
C LEU A 229 -0.46 -6.26 1.95
N PHE A 230 -1.37 -5.27 1.94
CA PHE A 230 -1.11 -3.94 2.47
C PHE A 230 -1.91 -3.74 3.77
N LEU A 231 -1.19 -3.35 4.84
CA LEU A 231 -1.76 -3.07 6.16
C LEU A 231 -1.19 -1.78 6.73
N GLU A 232 -2.04 -0.84 7.09
CA GLU A 232 -1.64 0.23 8.01
C GLU A 232 -1.76 -0.28 9.44
N VAL A 233 -0.72 -0.07 10.23
CA VAL A 233 -0.61 -0.59 11.59
C VAL A 233 -0.14 0.49 12.55
N HIS A 234 -0.63 0.46 13.78
CA HIS A 234 -0.23 1.44 14.77
C HIS A 234 -0.19 0.82 16.18
N PRO A 235 0.76 1.19 17.06
CA PRO A 235 0.80 0.70 18.44
C PRO A 235 -0.48 0.99 19.22
N GLN A 236 -1.09 2.16 19.00
CA GLN A 236 -2.32 2.62 19.64
C GLN A 236 -3.20 3.32 18.58
N PRO A 237 -3.92 2.58 17.71
CA PRO A 237 -4.64 3.16 16.58
C PRO A 237 -5.63 4.26 16.93
N GLU A 238 -6.22 4.20 18.11
CA GLU A 238 -7.15 5.22 18.63
C GLU A 238 -6.52 6.60 18.85
N LYS A 239 -5.19 6.68 18.88
CA LYS A 239 -4.42 7.93 19.00
C LYS A 239 -3.83 8.38 17.68
N ALA A 240 -3.97 7.59 16.62
CA ALA A 240 -3.41 7.89 15.31
C ALA A 240 -4.01 9.17 14.73
N ILE A 241 -3.17 10.00 14.12
CA ILE A 241 -3.60 11.25 13.48
C ILE A 241 -4.42 11.01 12.20
N SER A 242 -4.33 9.83 11.60
CA SER A 242 -5.05 9.46 10.38
C SER A 242 -5.52 8.02 10.44
N ASP A 243 -6.68 7.73 9.83
CA ASP A 243 -7.27 6.38 9.68
C ASP A 243 -7.35 5.58 10.99
N ALA A 244 -7.55 6.26 12.11
CA ALA A 244 -7.62 5.68 13.45
C ALA A 244 -8.63 4.52 13.56
N ALA A 245 -9.75 4.60 12.83
CA ALA A 245 -10.79 3.57 12.83
C ALA A 245 -10.41 2.31 12.01
N ASN A 246 -9.40 2.41 11.15
CA ASN A 246 -9.05 1.35 10.19
C ASN A 246 -7.72 0.68 10.46
N GLN A 247 -6.74 1.40 11.03
CA GLN A 247 -5.42 0.84 11.29
C GLN A 247 -5.50 -0.38 12.20
N VAL A 248 -4.75 -1.41 11.86
CA VAL A 248 -4.63 -2.63 12.65
C VAL A 248 -3.75 -2.35 13.88
N ARG A 249 -4.10 -2.93 15.03
CA ARG A 249 -3.23 -2.89 16.20
C ARG A 249 -1.94 -3.65 15.93
N LEU A 250 -0.80 -3.05 16.23
CA LEU A 250 0.50 -3.67 15.99
C LEU A 250 0.62 -5.05 16.65
N ASN A 251 0.03 -5.22 17.83
CA ASN A 251 0.00 -6.49 18.56
C ASN A 251 -0.81 -7.61 17.89
N ASP A 252 -1.75 -7.26 17.00
CA ASP A 252 -2.60 -8.25 16.33
C ASP A 252 -2.00 -8.75 15.01
N VAL A 253 -0.96 -8.06 14.50
CA VAL A 253 -0.38 -8.30 13.17
C VAL A 253 0.12 -9.75 13.04
N GLU A 254 0.84 -10.26 14.01
CA GLU A 254 1.41 -11.62 13.92
C GLU A 254 0.31 -12.69 13.80
N THR A 255 -0.77 -12.55 14.58
CA THR A 255 -1.90 -13.48 14.53
C THR A 255 -2.60 -13.43 13.17
N ILE A 256 -2.82 -12.23 12.64
CA ILE A 256 -3.42 -12.04 11.30
C ILE A 256 -2.53 -12.67 10.24
N LEU A 257 -1.22 -12.43 10.26
CA LEU A 257 -0.29 -12.95 9.26
C LEU A 257 -0.15 -14.46 9.31
N LYS A 258 -0.18 -15.11 10.49
CA LYS A 258 -0.20 -16.58 10.61
C LYS A 258 -1.38 -17.20 9.88
N GLN A 259 -2.59 -16.66 10.08
CA GLN A 259 -3.79 -17.12 9.38
C GLN A 259 -3.69 -16.87 7.87
N THR A 260 -3.20 -15.72 7.50
CA THR A 260 -3.02 -15.30 6.10
C THR A 260 -2.07 -16.26 5.36
N LEU A 261 -0.92 -16.56 5.95
CA LEU A 261 0.06 -17.49 5.36
C LEU A 261 -0.47 -18.90 5.21
N ALA A 262 -1.26 -19.39 6.16
CA ALA A 262 -1.85 -20.72 6.07
C ALA A 262 -2.79 -20.83 4.85
N ILE A 263 -3.59 -19.78 4.58
CA ILE A 263 -4.46 -19.74 3.39
C ILE A 263 -3.62 -19.58 2.11
N ASP A 264 -2.63 -18.69 2.10
CA ASP A 264 -1.74 -18.46 0.94
C ASP A 264 -1.02 -19.74 0.51
N GLN A 265 -0.53 -20.52 1.49
CA GLN A 265 0.10 -21.81 1.23
C GLN A 265 -0.89 -22.84 0.64
N LEU A 266 -2.11 -22.90 1.18
CA LEU A 266 -3.14 -23.81 0.67
C LEU A 266 -3.48 -23.49 -0.80
N ILE A 267 -3.65 -22.23 -1.13
CA ILE A 267 -4.01 -21.80 -2.51
C ILE A 267 -2.85 -22.00 -3.49
N LYS A 268 -1.62 -21.79 -3.07
CA LYS A 268 -0.44 -21.97 -3.95
C LYS A 268 -0.09 -23.44 -4.22
N ASN A 269 -0.54 -24.34 -3.35
CA ASN A 269 -0.31 -25.78 -3.48
C ASN A 269 -1.51 -26.50 -4.15
N ALA A 270 -2.59 -25.79 -4.46
CA ALA A 270 -3.76 -26.29 -5.16
C ALA A 270 -3.62 -26.13 -6.67
#